data_6137f3f93603aedd506c8f29e3d79c73
#
_entry.id   6137f3f93603aedd506c8f29e3d79c73
#
_cell.length_a   1.000
_cell.length_b   1.000
_cell.length_c   1.000
_cell.angle_alpha   90.00
_cell.angle_beta   90.00
_cell.angle_gamma   90.00
#
_symmetry.space_group_name_H-M   'P 1'
#
loop_
_entity.id
_entity.type
_entity.pdbx_description
1 polymer ?
#
loop_
_entity_poly.entity_id
_entity_poly.type
_entity_poly.pdbx_seq_one_letter_code
_entity_poly.pdbx_strand_id
1 'polypeptide(L)'
;MNSHELIYCIVLVGIFAAIAKIMPARLHDLPRKFERGLSCLARRRTLSWVGLGVLVLVVRAALLPVWPIPKPSIYDEFSYLLQADTFAHGRLTNPPHPLWQFFESTYILQQPTYASRFPPAQGLAMAVGQVIFGHPWFGVWLSAGLLAATLCWALQGWLPPGWALFGAFIGLDLCLFSYWMNSYWGGAVTAIGGALVIGAWIRIIRAKRWRYAWLFAVGAVIVVLARPFEGSVLLIPALITLGMADRSAHVWLPIALIGVAGASWFAYDNYRVTGHPLRLPYREYYEQYEIVPPFSFMPISTAPRTLRHFDLESRNRETYDRARSLRLLVDRPLDWLALLRHYYGNLIWLLPVAAFAPLLWHSRRMRFLAILMVVIGAASVIEVWWYPHYAAPFAAALLILAAQSMRYLRQWTHNGRDLGHFLVRAMAVSVLIAMVASEARAIATHRTRGQVQTKNANKGSAEQALLASRPGRHVIFVRYREADTAHDEWIYNPADIDAAPVIWARDMGPIENKRLIHYYAGRSFWLFEPEESMAFKPY
;
A
#
# COMPACT_ATOMS: atom_id res chain seq x y z
N MET A 1 3.99 -22.16 4.23
CA MET A 1 4.82 -21.89 5.42
C MET A 1 5.95 -22.92 5.40
N ASN A 2 7.18 -22.47 5.19
CA ASN A 2 8.29 -23.39 5.38
C ASN A 2 8.23 -23.81 6.84
N SER A 3 8.15 -25.12 7.08
CA SER A 3 8.10 -25.73 8.41
C SER A 3 9.19 -25.16 9.36
N HIS A 4 10.30 -24.74 8.81
CA HIS A 4 11.42 -24.13 9.55
C HIS A 4 11.09 -22.83 10.27
N GLU A 5 10.24 -21.96 9.72
CA GLU A 5 9.96 -20.64 10.36
C GLU A 5 8.86 -20.72 11.42
N LEU A 6 7.88 -21.61 11.26
CA LEU A 6 6.94 -21.90 12.33
C LEU A 6 7.69 -22.57 13.51
N ILE A 7 8.59 -23.49 13.19
CA ILE A 7 9.48 -24.11 14.16
C ILE A 7 10.36 -23.03 14.83
N TYR A 8 10.92 -22.07 14.07
CA TYR A 8 11.68 -20.94 14.64
C TYR A 8 10.86 -20.10 15.61
N CYS A 9 9.63 -19.74 15.25
CA CYS A 9 8.75 -18.99 16.17
C CYS A 9 8.37 -19.80 17.42
N ILE A 10 8.07 -21.09 17.27
CA ILE A 10 7.74 -21.98 18.39
C ILE A 10 8.99 -22.21 19.26
N VAL A 11 10.15 -22.40 18.66
CA VAL A 11 11.43 -22.56 19.35
C VAL A 11 11.81 -21.26 20.08
N LEU A 12 11.67 -20.09 19.47
CA LEU A 12 11.90 -18.81 20.12
C LEU A 12 10.95 -18.60 21.33
N VAL A 13 9.67 -18.87 21.18
CA VAL A 13 8.71 -18.82 22.30
C VAL A 13 9.09 -19.84 23.37
N GLY A 14 9.50 -21.05 22.99
CA GLY A 14 9.98 -22.09 23.91
C GLY A 14 11.28 -21.69 24.64
N ILE A 15 12.25 -21.12 23.93
CA ILE A 15 13.50 -20.61 24.49
C ILE A 15 13.21 -19.47 25.48
N PHE A 16 12.35 -18.52 25.13
CA PHE A 16 11.96 -17.45 26.03
C PHE A 16 11.20 -18.00 27.26
N ALA A 17 10.37 -19.05 27.07
CA ALA A 17 9.70 -19.72 28.19
C ALA A 17 10.70 -20.40 29.12
N ALA A 18 11.73 -21.03 28.57
CA ALA A 18 12.82 -21.64 29.34
C ALA A 18 13.67 -20.58 30.06
N ILE A 19 14.06 -19.51 29.36
CA ILE A 19 14.84 -18.39 29.94
C ILE A 19 14.06 -17.74 31.10
N ALA A 20 12.74 -17.53 30.95
CA ALA A 20 11.93 -16.92 32.00
C ALA A 20 11.81 -17.82 33.25
N LYS A 21 11.95 -19.15 33.13
CA LYS A 21 12.01 -20.06 34.27
C LYS A 21 13.33 -20.01 35.04
N ILE A 22 14.41 -19.68 34.32
CA ILE A 22 15.79 -19.76 34.84
C ILE A 22 16.28 -18.37 35.29
N MET A 23 15.63 -17.28 34.83
CA MET A 23 16.09 -15.92 35.04
C MET A 23 16.02 -15.50 36.52
N PRO A 24 17.13 -14.96 37.07
CA PRO A 24 17.15 -14.45 38.44
C PRO A 24 16.12 -13.33 38.68
N ALA A 25 15.55 -13.27 39.88
CA ALA A 25 14.52 -12.30 40.27
C ALA A 25 14.90 -10.83 39.96
N ARG A 26 16.19 -10.49 40.01
CA ARG A 26 16.72 -9.14 39.72
C ARG A 26 16.54 -8.71 38.25
N LEU A 27 16.53 -9.64 37.32
CA LEU A 27 16.32 -9.35 35.89
C LEU A 27 14.82 -9.17 35.56
N HIS A 28 13.89 -9.57 36.46
CA HIS A 28 12.47 -9.29 36.31
C HIS A 28 12.10 -7.80 36.50
N ASP A 29 12.97 -7.00 37.11
CA ASP A 29 12.70 -5.57 37.37
C ASP A 29 13.00 -4.66 36.17
N LEU A 30 13.93 -5.04 35.30
CA LEU A 30 14.25 -4.28 34.08
C LEU A 30 13.05 -4.12 33.13
N PRO A 31 12.32 -5.19 32.75
CA PRO A 31 11.11 -5.07 31.95
C PRO A 31 10.03 -4.20 32.63
N ARG A 32 9.88 -4.29 33.95
CA ARG A 32 8.91 -3.48 34.70
C ARG A 32 9.23 -1.98 34.69
N LYS A 33 10.52 -1.59 34.79
CA LYS A 33 10.96 -0.19 34.69
C LYS A 33 10.68 0.36 33.29
N PHE A 34 11.01 -0.40 32.25
CA PHE A 34 10.72 -0.06 30.87
C PHE A 34 9.22 0.09 30.60
N GLU A 35 8.41 -0.87 31.05
CA GLU A 35 6.95 -0.81 30.94
C GLU A 35 6.34 0.41 31.65
N ARG A 36 6.91 0.82 32.82
CA ARG A 36 6.49 2.05 33.52
C ARG A 36 6.80 3.30 32.70
N GLY A 37 7.98 3.38 32.10
CA GLY A 37 8.38 4.50 31.22
C GLY A 37 7.44 4.60 30.01
N LEU A 38 7.18 3.48 29.33
CA LEU A 38 6.24 3.43 28.22
C LEU A 38 4.81 3.78 28.65
N SER A 39 4.39 3.36 29.84
CA SER A 39 3.06 3.70 30.37
C SER A 39 2.93 5.19 30.69
N CYS A 40 4.00 5.83 31.13
CA CYS A 40 4.05 7.28 31.33
C CYS A 40 3.90 8.03 30.01
N LEU A 41 4.66 7.62 28.98
CA LEU A 41 4.56 8.15 27.62
C LEU A 41 3.14 7.94 27.07
N ALA A 42 2.58 6.74 27.20
CA ALA A 42 1.27 6.40 26.69
C ALA A 42 0.13 7.27 27.26
N ARG A 43 0.26 7.74 28.52
CA ARG A 43 -0.70 8.65 29.16
C ARG A 43 -0.69 10.04 28.50
N ARG A 44 0.43 10.47 27.92
CA ARG A 44 0.58 11.70 27.16
C ARG A 44 0.13 11.44 25.71
N ARG A 45 -1.19 11.33 25.51
CA ARG A 45 -1.79 10.87 24.26
C ARG A 45 -1.25 11.57 23.01
N THR A 46 -1.20 12.91 23.02
CA THR A 46 -0.69 13.70 21.89
C THR A 46 0.77 13.40 21.61
N LEU A 47 1.62 13.36 22.66
CA LEU A 47 3.03 13.05 22.50
C LEU A 47 3.27 11.65 21.94
N SER A 48 2.40 10.67 22.31
CA SER A 48 2.51 9.30 21.80
C SER A 48 2.30 9.22 20.30
N TRP A 49 1.21 9.79 19.76
CA TRP A 49 0.97 9.67 18.33
C TRP A 49 1.86 10.58 17.49
N VAL A 50 2.17 11.82 17.96
CA VAL A 50 3.16 12.69 17.28
C VAL A 50 4.54 12.06 17.31
N GLY A 51 4.96 11.56 18.48
CA GLY A 51 6.28 10.95 18.67
C GLY A 51 6.49 9.73 17.80
N LEU A 52 5.47 8.87 17.63
CA LEU A 52 5.57 7.71 16.71
C LEU A 52 5.68 8.14 15.24
N GLY A 53 4.92 9.15 14.81
CA GLY A 53 5.04 9.70 13.47
C GLY A 53 6.44 10.25 13.20
N VAL A 54 6.94 11.10 14.11
CA VAL A 54 8.29 11.67 14.02
C VAL A 54 9.35 10.56 14.07
N LEU A 55 9.19 9.56 14.94
CA LEU A 55 10.12 8.43 15.03
C LEU A 55 10.27 7.72 13.67
N VAL A 56 9.15 7.43 12.99
CA VAL A 56 9.17 6.80 11.65
C VAL A 56 9.94 7.67 10.65
N LEU A 57 9.68 8.96 10.63
CA LEU A 57 10.36 9.88 9.72
C LEU A 57 11.86 9.93 10.01
N VAL A 58 12.24 10.11 11.27
CA VAL A 58 13.66 10.21 11.68
C VAL A 58 14.42 8.90 11.43
N VAL A 59 13.85 7.76 11.82
CA VAL A 59 14.51 6.45 11.62
C VAL A 59 14.75 6.20 10.14
N ARG A 60 13.73 6.40 9.27
CA ARG A 60 13.90 6.16 7.84
C ARG A 60 14.85 7.16 7.18
N ALA A 61 14.85 8.42 7.60
CA ALA A 61 15.82 9.40 7.13
C ALA A 61 17.26 9.04 7.55
N ALA A 62 17.45 8.59 8.79
CA ALA A 62 18.75 8.12 9.28
C ALA A 62 19.28 6.88 8.53
N LEU A 63 18.38 6.07 7.99
CA LEU A 63 18.74 4.88 7.20
C LEU A 63 19.08 5.19 5.73
N LEU A 64 18.83 6.39 5.21
CA LEU A 64 19.08 6.74 3.79
C LEU A 64 20.52 6.44 3.31
N PRO A 65 21.59 6.64 4.11
CA PRO A 65 22.95 6.32 3.65
C PRO A 65 23.20 4.83 3.39
N VAL A 66 22.53 3.95 4.12
CA VAL A 66 22.67 2.48 4.01
C VAL A 66 21.50 1.84 3.26
N TRP A 67 20.39 2.52 3.18
CA TRP A 67 19.18 2.10 2.49
C TRP A 67 18.60 3.27 1.70
N PRO A 68 19.05 3.45 0.47
CA PRO A 68 18.69 4.62 -0.35
C PRO A 68 17.21 4.64 -0.74
N ILE A 69 16.79 5.70 -1.38
CA ILE A 69 15.45 5.84 -1.97
C ILE A 69 15.22 4.66 -2.93
N PRO A 70 14.06 3.98 -2.82
CA PRO A 70 13.77 2.81 -3.64
C PRO A 70 13.66 3.18 -5.12
N LYS A 71 14.16 2.30 -5.98
CA LYS A 71 13.94 2.40 -7.42
C LYS A 71 12.58 1.78 -7.77
N PRO A 72 11.79 2.39 -8.67
CA PRO A 72 10.56 1.76 -9.15
C PRO A 72 10.89 0.49 -9.94
N SER A 73 10.05 -0.53 -9.82
CA SER A 73 10.30 -1.84 -10.42
C SER A 73 9.10 -2.44 -11.14
N ILE A 74 7.87 -2.14 -10.72
CA ILE A 74 6.66 -2.69 -11.32
C ILE A 74 5.83 -1.60 -11.99
N TYR A 75 5.01 -2.01 -12.94
CA TYR A 75 4.17 -1.11 -13.74
C TYR A 75 3.24 -0.22 -12.90
N ASP A 76 2.75 -0.71 -11.76
CA ASP A 76 1.96 0.10 -10.83
C ASP A 76 2.73 1.34 -10.35
N GLU A 77 4.00 1.16 -9.98
CA GLU A 77 4.84 2.23 -9.46
C GLU A 77 5.08 3.31 -10.50
N PHE A 78 5.36 2.91 -11.74
CA PHE A 78 5.55 3.87 -12.84
C PHE A 78 4.26 4.64 -13.17
N SER A 79 3.11 3.98 -13.09
CA SER A 79 1.83 4.62 -13.28
C SER A 79 1.52 5.66 -12.18
N TYR A 80 1.84 5.35 -10.92
CA TYR A 80 1.74 6.33 -9.82
C TYR A 80 2.77 7.45 -9.93
N LEU A 81 3.98 7.18 -10.41
CA LEU A 81 5.00 8.20 -10.66
C LEU A 81 4.56 9.19 -11.74
N LEU A 82 3.98 8.71 -12.85
CA LEU A 82 3.37 9.57 -13.86
C LEU A 82 2.27 10.45 -13.25
N GLN A 83 1.40 9.87 -12.41
CA GLN A 83 0.34 10.60 -11.73
C GLN A 83 0.90 11.70 -10.81
N ALA A 84 1.93 11.37 -10.03
CA ALA A 84 2.61 12.33 -9.16
C ALA A 84 3.24 13.47 -9.95
N ASP A 85 3.91 13.16 -11.05
CA ASP A 85 4.54 14.15 -11.93
C ASP A 85 3.50 15.07 -12.59
N THR A 86 2.38 14.49 -13.06
CA THR A 86 1.24 15.24 -13.59
C THR A 86 0.69 16.25 -12.56
N PHE A 87 0.46 15.79 -11.33
CA PHE A 87 -0.08 16.63 -10.26
C PHE A 87 0.94 17.67 -9.76
N ALA A 88 2.21 17.32 -9.71
CA ALA A 88 3.29 18.25 -9.34
C ALA A 88 3.40 19.44 -10.30
N HIS A 89 3.01 19.25 -11.57
CA HIS A 89 2.91 20.32 -12.56
C HIS A 89 1.55 21.02 -12.60
N GLY A 90 0.68 20.83 -11.58
CA GLY A 90 -0.63 21.48 -11.45
C GLY A 90 -1.68 20.98 -12.46
N ARG A 91 -1.49 19.80 -13.03
CA ARG A 91 -2.40 19.20 -14.01
C ARG A 91 -3.08 17.97 -13.42
N LEU A 92 -4.29 17.63 -13.86
CA LEU A 92 -4.98 16.38 -13.51
C LEU A 92 -4.71 15.27 -14.54
N THR A 93 -4.40 15.68 -15.77
CA THR A 93 -4.09 14.79 -16.88
C THR A 93 -3.21 15.52 -17.89
N ASN A 94 -2.63 14.79 -18.83
CA ASN A 94 -1.78 15.35 -19.89
C ASN A 94 -2.46 15.14 -21.25
N PRO A 95 -2.19 15.99 -22.27
CA PRO A 95 -2.69 15.77 -23.60
C PRO A 95 -2.14 14.47 -24.18
N PRO A 96 -2.91 13.76 -25.01
CA PRO A 96 -2.42 12.58 -25.70
C PRO A 96 -1.33 12.99 -26.71
N HIS A 97 -0.27 12.21 -26.79
CA HIS A 97 0.78 12.45 -27.77
C HIS A 97 0.27 12.13 -29.19
N PRO A 98 0.60 12.90 -30.24
CA PRO A 98 0.17 12.61 -31.62
C PRO A 98 0.57 11.21 -32.11
N LEU A 99 1.71 10.71 -31.64
CA LEU A 99 2.24 9.37 -31.94
C LEU A 99 2.16 8.46 -30.70
N TRP A 100 1.04 8.49 -30.01
CA TRP A 100 0.81 7.80 -28.75
C TRP A 100 1.07 6.27 -28.80
N GLN A 101 0.90 5.65 -29.97
CA GLN A 101 1.11 4.21 -30.15
C GLN A 101 2.53 3.76 -29.79
N PHE A 102 3.54 4.65 -29.93
CA PHE A 102 4.91 4.37 -29.52
C PHE A 102 5.10 4.36 -28.00
N PHE A 103 4.16 4.94 -27.25
CA PHE A 103 4.26 5.15 -25.80
C PHE A 103 3.29 4.28 -25.01
N GLU A 104 2.60 3.34 -25.66
CA GLU A 104 1.74 2.38 -24.97
C GLU A 104 2.53 1.60 -23.92
N SER A 105 2.04 1.61 -22.70
CA SER A 105 2.65 0.95 -21.55
C SER A 105 1.61 0.47 -20.55
N THR A 106 2.00 -0.50 -19.73
CA THR A 106 1.10 -1.13 -18.77
C THR A 106 0.63 -0.12 -17.72
N TYR A 107 -0.69 -0.08 -17.48
CA TYR A 107 -1.39 0.75 -16.49
C TYR A 107 -1.35 2.26 -16.74
N ILE A 108 -1.03 2.66 -17.97
CA ILE A 108 -1.07 4.06 -18.42
C ILE A 108 -2.05 4.18 -19.58
N LEU A 109 -2.99 5.11 -19.47
CA LEU A 109 -3.87 5.54 -20.55
C LEU A 109 -3.08 6.43 -21.51
N GLN A 110 -3.22 6.16 -22.81
CA GLN A 110 -2.72 7.04 -23.87
C GLN A 110 -3.84 7.87 -24.50
N GLN A 111 -5.08 7.36 -24.39
CA GLN A 111 -6.31 7.97 -24.90
C GLN A 111 -7.43 7.82 -23.84
N PRO A 112 -8.36 8.79 -23.72
CA PRO A 112 -8.43 10.08 -24.43
C PRO A 112 -7.37 11.07 -23.93
N THR A 113 -6.69 10.77 -22.84
CA THR A 113 -5.62 11.59 -22.25
C THR A 113 -4.45 10.72 -21.79
N TYR A 114 -3.25 11.30 -21.74
CA TYR A 114 -2.08 10.62 -21.18
C TYR A 114 -2.12 10.71 -19.65
N ALA A 115 -2.48 9.62 -18.99
CA ALA A 115 -2.73 9.58 -17.55
C ALA A 115 -2.55 8.19 -16.94
N SER A 116 -2.38 8.15 -15.62
CA SER A 116 -2.47 6.93 -14.82
C SER A 116 -3.89 6.38 -14.80
N ARG A 117 -4.03 5.04 -14.74
CA ARG A 117 -5.33 4.41 -14.50
C ARG A 117 -5.78 4.46 -13.04
N PHE A 118 -4.88 4.78 -12.10
CA PHE A 118 -5.13 4.66 -10.66
C PHE A 118 -5.91 5.86 -10.09
N PRO A 119 -6.71 5.63 -9.01
CA PRO A 119 -7.32 6.70 -8.26
C PRO A 119 -6.28 7.67 -7.67
N PRO A 120 -6.63 8.95 -7.46
CA PRO A 120 -5.66 10.05 -7.34
C PRO A 120 -4.93 10.17 -5.99
N ALA A 121 -5.40 9.57 -4.89
CA ALA A 121 -4.89 9.88 -3.55
C ALA A 121 -3.40 9.58 -3.36
N GLN A 122 -2.89 8.47 -3.90
CA GLN A 122 -1.46 8.12 -3.81
C GLN A 122 -0.61 9.08 -4.63
N GLY A 123 -1.01 9.38 -5.86
CA GLY A 123 -0.33 10.35 -6.71
C GLY A 123 -0.29 11.76 -6.11
N LEU A 124 -1.39 12.21 -5.49
CA LEU A 124 -1.45 13.50 -4.78
C LEU A 124 -0.45 13.55 -3.62
N ALA A 125 -0.41 12.51 -2.79
CA ALA A 125 0.56 12.44 -1.69
C ALA A 125 2.00 12.49 -2.19
N MET A 126 2.31 11.77 -3.27
CA MET A 126 3.62 11.76 -3.90
C MET A 126 3.96 13.10 -4.56
N ALA A 127 2.99 13.76 -5.19
CA ALA A 127 3.17 15.10 -5.77
C ALA A 127 3.55 16.14 -4.71
N VAL A 128 2.95 16.08 -3.52
CA VAL A 128 3.36 16.93 -2.38
C VAL A 128 4.85 16.74 -2.06
N GLY A 129 5.31 15.50 -2.02
CA GLY A 129 6.73 15.19 -1.80
C GLY A 129 7.62 15.73 -2.92
N GLN A 130 7.19 15.60 -4.17
CA GLN A 130 7.92 16.08 -5.35
C GLN A 130 8.03 17.61 -5.36
N VAL A 131 6.95 18.31 -5.08
CA VAL A 131 6.93 19.80 -5.06
C VAL A 131 7.78 20.37 -3.92
N ILE A 132 7.70 19.78 -2.71
CA ILE A 132 8.38 20.33 -1.54
C ILE A 132 9.86 19.92 -1.47
N PHE A 133 10.19 18.66 -1.84
CA PHE A 133 11.52 18.07 -1.64
C PHE A 133 12.20 17.64 -2.95
N GLY A 134 11.59 17.88 -4.10
CA GLY A 134 12.16 17.55 -5.40
C GLY A 134 12.06 16.06 -5.82
N HIS A 135 11.45 15.20 -4.99
CA HIS A 135 11.33 13.78 -5.32
C HIS A 135 10.05 13.16 -4.76
N PRO A 136 9.27 12.38 -5.55
CA PRO A 136 7.97 11.85 -5.14
C PRO A 136 8.01 10.90 -3.94
N TRP A 137 9.13 10.22 -3.70
CA TRP A 137 9.29 9.33 -2.54
C TRP A 137 9.12 10.06 -1.19
N PHE A 138 9.45 11.34 -1.10
CA PHE A 138 9.20 12.09 0.15
C PHE A 138 7.72 12.18 0.50
N GLY A 139 6.82 12.11 -0.47
CA GLY A 139 5.39 11.97 -0.23
C GLY A 139 5.03 10.62 0.40
N VAL A 140 5.66 9.54 -0.03
CA VAL A 140 5.55 8.21 0.57
C VAL A 140 6.09 8.22 2.01
N TRP A 141 7.27 8.80 2.23
CA TRP A 141 7.90 8.95 3.53
C TRP A 141 7.02 9.73 4.52
N LEU A 142 6.50 10.90 4.12
CA LEU A 142 5.55 11.67 4.93
C LEU A 142 4.28 10.89 5.24
N SER A 143 3.74 10.17 4.26
CA SER A 143 2.54 9.34 4.44
C SER A 143 2.76 8.23 5.46
N ALA A 144 3.93 7.60 5.48
CA ALA A 144 4.23 6.55 6.46
C ALA A 144 4.38 7.11 7.89
N GLY A 145 4.98 8.29 8.06
CA GLY A 145 5.00 8.97 9.34
C GLY A 145 3.60 9.36 9.83
N LEU A 146 2.77 9.91 8.93
CA LEU A 146 1.39 10.25 9.23
C LEU A 146 0.55 8.99 9.52
N LEU A 147 0.82 7.86 8.86
CA LEU A 147 0.19 6.58 9.16
C LEU A 147 0.49 6.12 10.58
N ALA A 148 1.75 6.14 11.02
CA ALA A 148 2.11 5.75 12.38
C ALA A 148 1.39 6.62 13.43
N ALA A 149 1.31 7.92 13.18
CA ALA A 149 0.58 8.86 14.03
C ALA A 149 -0.94 8.56 14.05
N THR A 150 -1.57 8.39 12.90
CA THR A 150 -3.02 8.15 12.80
C THR A 150 -3.43 6.79 13.33
N LEU A 151 -2.61 5.74 13.15
CA LEU A 151 -2.82 4.43 13.76
C LEU A 151 -2.82 4.53 15.28
N CYS A 152 -1.79 5.14 15.88
CA CYS A 152 -1.74 5.32 17.33
C CYS A 152 -2.95 6.14 17.83
N TRP A 153 -3.29 7.23 17.16
CA TRP A 153 -4.45 8.04 17.47
C TRP A 153 -5.76 7.21 17.38
N ALA A 154 -5.92 6.39 16.35
CA ALA A 154 -7.10 5.53 16.21
C ALA A 154 -7.20 4.55 17.37
N LEU A 155 -6.10 3.82 17.67
CA LEU A 155 -6.05 2.85 18.76
C LEU A 155 -6.38 3.48 20.13
N GLN A 156 -5.97 4.73 20.38
CA GLN A 156 -6.29 5.47 21.62
C GLN A 156 -7.80 5.73 21.80
N GLY A 157 -8.61 5.63 20.76
CA GLY A 157 -10.08 5.69 20.88
C GLY A 157 -10.70 4.40 21.41
N TRP A 158 -10.04 3.28 21.18
CA TRP A 158 -10.57 1.92 21.43
C TRP A 158 -9.97 1.26 22.67
N LEU A 159 -8.71 1.52 22.97
CA LEU A 159 -7.90 0.81 23.94
C LEU A 159 -7.41 1.74 25.06
N PRO A 160 -7.08 1.18 26.24
CA PRO A 160 -6.33 1.91 27.26
C PRO A 160 -4.98 2.39 26.71
N PRO A 161 -4.44 3.52 27.25
CA PRO A 161 -3.28 4.19 26.65
C PRO A 161 -2.07 3.28 26.39
N GLY A 162 -1.68 2.45 27.35
CA GLY A 162 -0.54 1.53 27.20
C GLY A 162 -0.77 0.49 26.10
N TRP A 163 -1.98 -0.04 25.96
CA TRP A 163 -2.33 -1.00 24.93
C TRP A 163 -2.47 -0.34 23.54
N ALA A 164 -2.92 0.90 23.50
CA ALA A 164 -2.95 1.67 22.26
C ALA A 164 -1.53 1.93 21.73
N LEU A 165 -0.59 2.33 22.61
CA LEU A 165 0.81 2.50 22.25
C LEU A 165 1.46 1.17 21.83
N PHE A 166 1.16 0.08 22.51
CA PHE A 166 1.65 -1.26 22.18
C PHE A 166 1.16 -1.74 20.80
N GLY A 167 -0.14 -1.58 20.51
CA GLY A 167 -0.69 -1.93 19.19
C GLY A 167 -0.11 -1.06 18.07
N ALA A 168 0.12 0.23 18.35
CA ALA A 168 0.77 1.12 17.41
C ALA A 168 2.24 0.74 17.17
N PHE A 169 2.94 0.24 18.21
CA PHE A 169 4.29 -0.29 18.06
C PHE A 169 4.35 -1.51 17.13
N ILE A 170 3.38 -2.44 17.22
CA ILE A 170 3.26 -3.55 16.25
C ILE A 170 3.07 -2.99 14.83
N GLY A 171 2.30 -1.92 14.68
CA GLY A 171 2.07 -1.25 13.41
C GLY A 171 3.29 -0.54 12.82
N LEU A 172 4.39 -0.34 13.57
CA LEU A 172 5.60 0.28 13.04
C LEU A 172 6.25 -0.53 11.92
N ASP A 173 6.08 -1.86 11.93
CA ASP A 173 6.56 -2.71 10.83
C ASP A 173 5.94 -2.30 9.48
N LEU A 174 4.64 -1.99 9.46
CA LEU A 174 3.95 -1.47 8.27
C LEU A 174 4.50 -0.11 7.83
N CYS A 175 4.84 0.75 8.78
CA CYS A 175 5.23 2.13 8.52
C CYS A 175 6.71 2.29 8.13
N LEU A 176 7.61 1.44 8.66
CA LEU A 176 9.06 1.57 8.43
C LEU A 176 9.57 0.60 7.37
N PHE A 177 9.09 -0.64 7.43
CA PHE A 177 9.80 -1.76 6.84
C PHE A 177 9.03 -2.49 5.74
N SER A 178 7.74 -2.19 5.60
CA SER A 178 6.97 -2.75 4.49
C SER A 178 7.24 -1.99 3.18
N TYR A 179 6.75 -2.56 2.09
CA TYR A 179 6.75 -1.88 0.80
C TYR A 179 5.92 -0.58 0.79
N TRP A 180 5.10 -0.31 1.80
CA TRP A 180 4.36 0.97 1.91
C TRP A 180 5.28 2.18 2.13
N MET A 181 6.48 1.98 2.68
CA MET A 181 7.53 2.99 2.80
C MET A 181 8.57 2.88 1.67
N ASN A 182 8.81 1.66 1.20
CA ASN A 182 9.97 1.33 0.38
C ASN A 182 9.58 0.96 -1.06
N SER A 183 8.47 1.53 -1.54
CA SER A 183 8.04 1.51 -2.93
C SER A 183 7.12 2.71 -3.21
N TYR A 184 6.67 2.87 -4.45
CA TYR A 184 5.68 3.88 -4.84
C TYR A 184 4.26 3.33 -4.90
N TRP A 185 4.11 2.08 -4.54
CA TRP A 185 2.90 1.26 -4.71
C TRP A 185 1.93 1.43 -3.56
N GLY A 186 1.56 2.47 -3.08
CA GLY A 186 0.45 2.76 -2.18
C GLY A 186 0.21 1.80 -0.99
N GLY A 187 -0.71 2.17 -0.16
CA GLY A 187 -1.11 1.45 1.06
C GLY A 187 -1.17 2.39 2.26
N ALA A 188 -0.11 3.16 2.51
CA ALA A 188 -0.05 4.08 3.64
C ALA A 188 -1.15 5.14 3.59
N VAL A 189 -1.37 5.79 2.45
CA VAL A 189 -2.41 6.82 2.26
C VAL A 189 -3.79 6.26 2.54
N THR A 190 -4.09 5.08 2.00
CA THR A 190 -5.37 4.41 2.22
C THR A 190 -5.58 4.03 3.69
N ALA A 191 -4.53 3.51 4.34
CA ALA A 191 -4.57 3.14 5.76
C ALA A 191 -4.75 4.36 6.68
N ILE A 192 -4.20 5.52 6.32
CA ILE A 192 -4.47 6.79 7.03
C ILE A 192 -5.97 7.09 7.00
N GLY A 193 -6.59 7.04 5.81
CA GLY A 193 -8.03 7.27 5.67
C GLY A 193 -8.84 6.31 6.53
N GLY A 194 -8.54 5.01 6.48
CA GLY A 194 -9.20 4.00 7.31
C GLY A 194 -9.00 4.22 8.81
N ALA A 195 -7.79 4.58 9.25
CA ALA A 195 -7.51 4.88 10.66
C ALA A 195 -8.28 6.12 11.14
N LEU A 196 -8.40 7.15 10.30
CA LEU A 196 -9.22 8.33 10.60
C LEU A 196 -10.72 7.96 10.75
N VAL A 197 -11.27 7.17 9.83
CA VAL A 197 -12.66 6.70 9.88
C VAL A 197 -12.90 5.91 11.17
N ILE A 198 -12.11 4.86 11.44
CA ILE A 198 -12.28 3.96 12.58
C ILE A 198 -12.06 4.69 13.91
N GLY A 199 -11.03 5.55 13.96
CA GLY A 199 -10.71 6.33 15.15
C GLY A 199 -11.73 7.44 15.47
N ALA A 200 -12.29 8.09 14.43
CA ALA A 200 -13.33 9.08 14.59
C ALA A 200 -14.68 8.44 14.96
N TRP A 201 -15.04 7.34 14.30
CA TRP A 201 -16.27 6.59 14.53
C TRP A 201 -16.50 6.29 16.01
N ILE A 202 -15.53 5.69 16.69
CA ILE A 202 -15.67 5.34 18.11
C ILE A 202 -15.81 6.57 19.02
N ARG A 203 -15.16 7.68 18.65
CA ARG A 203 -15.23 8.94 19.43
C ARG A 203 -16.57 9.64 19.24
N ILE A 204 -17.19 9.55 18.08
CA ILE A 204 -18.51 10.08 17.82
C ILE A 204 -19.54 9.22 18.60
N ILE A 205 -19.56 7.92 18.38
CA ILE A 205 -20.61 7.05 18.93
C ILE A 205 -20.52 6.96 20.46
N ARG A 206 -19.33 6.77 21.01
CA ARG A 206 -19.16 6.47 22.42
C ARG A 206 -18.97 7.71 23.27
N ALA A 207 -18.14 8.64 22.81
CA ALA A 207 -17.79 9.82 23.58
C ALA A 207 -18.66 11.02 23.21
N LYS A 208 -19.61 10.85 22.27
CA LYS A 208 -20.52 11.91 21.78
C LYS A 208 -19.77 13.17 21.36
N ARG A 209 -18.61 12.99 20.76
CA ARG A 209 -17.73 14.08 20.35
C ARG A 209 -17.91 14.37 18.85
N TRP A 210 -18.97 15.07 18.49
CA TRP A 210 -19.34 15.43 17.12
C TRP A 210 -18.19 16.07 16.30
N ARG A 211 -17.29 16.81 16.93
CA ARG A 211 -16.13 17.43 16.24
C ARG A 211 -15.26 16.45 15.47
N TYR A 212 -15.31 15.15 15.79
CA TYR A 212 -14.59 14.13 15.03
C TYR A 212 -15.30 13.73 13.73
N ALA A 213 -16.50 14.26 13.45
CA ALA A 213 -17.18 14.08 12.17
C ALA A 213 -16.36 14.65 10.99
N TRP A 214 -15.64 15.75 11.22
CA TRP A 214 -14.70 16.31 10.23
C TRP A 214 -13.59 15.31 9.88
N LEU A 215 -12.96 14.70 10.88
CA LEU A 215 -11.90 13.69 10.65
C LEU A 215 -12.44 12.41 10.02
N PHE A 216 -13.67 12.01 10.40
CA PHE A 216 -14.36 10.90 9.73
C PHE A 216 -14.55 11.20 8.24
N ALA A 217 -15.04 12.37 7.90
CA ALA A 217 -15.30 12.78 6.53
C ALA A 217 -14.01 12.87 5.69
N VAL A 218 -12.96 13.49 6.24
CA VAL A 218 -11.64 13.52 5.58
C VAL A 218 -11.11 12.11 5.36
N GLY A 219 -11.19 11.25 6.37
CA GLY A 219 -10.79 9.84 6.22
C GLY A 219 -11.60 9.11 5.15
N ALA A 220 -12.92 9.34 5.08
CA ALA A 220 -13.80 8.77 4.08
C ALA A 220 -13.41 9.20 2.65
N VAL A 221 -13.15 10.49 2.45
CA VAL A 221 -12.69 11.01 1.14
C VAL A 221 -11.35 10.39 0.75
N ILE A 222 -10.36 10.34 1.67
CA ILE A 222 -9.06 9.72 1.39
C ILE A 222 -9.21 8.26 0.94
N VAL A 223 -10.05 7.48 1.64
CA VAL A 223 -10.24 6.07 1.31
C VAL A 223 -10.89 5.90 -0.06
N VAL A 224 -11.92 6.69 -0.38
CA VAL A 224 -12.60 6.65 -1.69
C VAL A 224 -11.67 7.07 -2.81
N LEU A 225 -10.88 8.13 -2.61
CA LEU A 225 -9.92 8.61 -3.61
C LEU A 225 -8.69 7.69 -3.77
N ALA A 226 -8.45 6.78 -2.81
CA ALA A 226 -7.37 5.79 -2.91
C ALA A 226 -7.86 4.43 -3.44
N ARG A 227 -8.97 3.93 -2.89
CA ARG A 227 -9.53 2.60 -3.11
C ARG A 227 -11.06 2.65 -3.06
N PRO A 228 -11.75 2.99 -4.16
CA PRO A 228 -13.20 3.21 -4.15
C PRO A 228 -14.01 1.99 -3.69
N PHE A 229 -13.62 0.78 -4.09
CA PHE A 229 -14.32 -0.46 -3.74
C PHE A 229 -14.13 -0.82 -2.26
N GLU A 230 -12.90 -1.00 -1.81
CA GLU A 230 -12.58 -1.38 -0.43
C GLU A 230 -12.94 -0.24 0.55
N GLY A 231 -12.87 1.00 0.06
CA GLY A 231 -13.40 2.16 0.77
C GLY A 231 -14.88 2.07 1.02
N SER A 232 -15.66 1.68 0.04
CA SER A 232 -17.11 1.47 0.18
C SER A 232 -17.42 0.33 1.16
N VAL A 233 -16.63 -0.75 1.11
CA VAL A 233 -16.73 -1.88 2.05
C VAL A 233 -16.51 -1.45 3.51
N LEU A 234 -15.62 -0.49 3.77
CA LEU A 234 -15.44 0.10 5.09
C LEU A 234 -16.55 1.10 5.45
N LEU A 235 -16.88 1.99 4.52
CA LEU A 235 -17.73 3.14 4.80
C LEU A 235 -19.21 2.77 4.97
N ILE A 236 -19.74 1.82 4.18
CA ILE A 236 -21.14 1.43 4.27
C ILE A 236 -21.52 0.97 5.69
N PRO A 237 -20.85 -0.03 6.30
CA PRO A 237 -21.16 -0.42 7.67
C PRO A 237 -20.91 0.68 8.70
N ALA A 238 -19.86 1.50 8.49
CA ALA A 238 -19.54 2.60 9.39
C ALA A 238 -20.62 3.70 9.38
N LEU A 239 -21.12 4.08 8.20
CA LEU A 239 -22.19 5.08 8.05
C LEU A 239 -23.54 4.55 8.56
N ILE A 240 -23.89 3.29 8.27
CA ILE A 240 -25.13 2.68 8.77
C ILE A 240 -25.13 2.69 10.31
N THR A 241 -24.07 2.20 10.93
CA THR A 241 -23.99 2.15 12.39
C THR A 241 -23.89 3.53 13.03
N LEU A 242 -23.27 4.49 12.37
CA LEU A 242 -23.23 5.89 12.80
C LEU A 242 -24.64 6.50 12.75
N GLY A 243 -25.40 6.30 11.66
CA GLY A 243 -26.76 6.81 11.50
C GLY A 243 -27.76 6.22 12.48
N MET A 244 -27.53 4.95 12.88
CA MET A 244 -28.31 4.31 13.96
C MET A 244 -28.00 4.89 15.35
N ALA A 245 -26.75 5.32 15.57
CA ALA A 245 -26.27 5.78 16.87
C ALA A 245 -26.44 7.29 17.09
N ASP A 246 -26.32 8.09 16.04
CA ASP A 246 -26.38 9.56 16.10
C ASP A 246 -26.93 10.14 14.79
N ARG A 247 -28.10 10.82 14.89
CA ARG A 247 -28.76 11.46 13.74
C ARG A 247 -28.64 12.98 13.75
N SER A 248 -27.80 13.53 14.64
CA SER A 248 -27.68 14.97 14.80
C SER A 248 -27.05 15.66 13.58
N ALA A 249 -27.51 16.84 13.25
CA ALA A 249 -26.96 17.66 12.17
C ALA A 249 -25.46 17.96 12.39
N HIS A 250 -25.02 18.08 13.64
CA HIS A 250 -23.60 18.32 13.99
C HIS A 250 -22.66 17.21 13.52
N VAL A 251 -23.16 15.98 13.39
CA VAL A 251 -22.40 14.84 12.85
C VAL A 251 -22.52 14.78 11.34
N TRP A 252 -23.73 14.90 10.81
CA TRP A 252 -23.99 14.65 9.39
C TRP A 252 -23.64 15.81 8.48
N LEU A 253 -23.73 17.07 8.95
CA LEU A 253 -23.38 18.23 8.12
C LEU A 253 -21.89 18.24 7.71
N PRO A 254 -20.91 18.05 8.61
CA PRO A 254 -19.50 17.91 8.20
C PRO A 254 -19.26 16.75 7.23
N ILE A 255 -19.92 15.60 7.47
CA ILE A 255 -19.78 14.43 6.61
C ILE A 255 -20.33 14.74 5.21
N ALA A 256 -21.49 15.36 5.13
CA ALA A 256 -22.11 15.73 3.87
C ALA A 256 -21.27 16.78 3.11
N LEU A 257 -20.84 17.85 3.79
CA LEU A 257 -20.05 18.92 3.15
C LEU A 257 -18.75 18.42 2.55
N ILE A 258 -17.94 17.71 3.35
CA ILE A 258 -16.65 17.16 2.87
C ILE A 258 -16.89 16.02 1.88
N GLY A 259 -17.90 15.17 2.12
CA GLY A 259 -18.26 14.09 1.23
C GLY A 259 -18.66 14.57 -0.16
N VAL A 260 -19.55 15.59 -0.22
CA VAL A 260 -19.94 16.20 -1.50
C VAL A 260 -18.75 16.87 -2.19
N ALA A 261 -17.94 17.63 -1.45
CA ALA A 261 -16.74 18.27 -2.02
C ALA A 261 -15.77 17.22 -2.60
N GLY A 262 -15.50 16.15 -1.84
CA GLY A 262 -14.63 15.05 -2.29
C GLY A 262 -15.19 14.29 -3.50
N ALA A 263 -16.49 14.00 -3.49
CA ALA A 263 -17.17 13.35 -4.61
C ALA A 263 -17.19 14.23 -5.87
N SER A 264 -17.43 15.52 -5.72
CA SER A 264 -17.41 16.49 -6.82
C SER A 264 -16.00 16.61 -7.42
N TRP A 265 -14.97 16.67 -6.57
CA TRP A 265 -13.58 16.69 -7.03
C TRP A 265 -13.21 15.39 -7.76
N PHE A 266 -13.61 14.24 -7.23
CA PHE A 266 -13.36 12.94 -7.86
C PHE A 266 -14.08 12.79 -9.20
N ALA A 267 -15.33 13.25 -9.28
CA ALA A 267 -16.08 13.29 -10.53
C ALA A 267 -15.41 14.23 -11.57
N TYR A 268 -14.87 15.36 -11.11
CA TYR A 268 -14.11 16.27 -11.96
C TYR A 268 -12.80 15.65 -12.46
N ASP A 269 -12.05 14.98 -11.59
CA ASP A 269 -10.84 14.24 -11.97
C ASP A 269 -11.13 13.16 -13.02
N ASN A 270 -12.16 12.33 -12.78
CA ASN A 270 -12.63 11.35 -13.76
C ASN A 270 -12.99 12.00 -15.10
N TYR A 271 -13.74 13.12 -15.07
CA TYR A 271 -14.10 13.86 -16.27
C TYR A 271 -12.88 14.34 -17.03
N ARG A 272 -11.88 14.87 -16.33
CA ARG A 272 -10.64 15.36 -16.96
C ARG A 272 -9.84 14.23 -17.60
N VAL A 273 -9.83 13.04 -17.01
CA VAL A 273 -9.08 11.87 -17.53
C VAL A 273 -9.85 11.14 -18.64
N THR A 274 -11.15 10.91 -18.46
CA THR A 274 -11.93 9.99 -19.31
C THR A 274 -12.95 10.69 -20.21
N GLY A 275 -13.21 11.98 -19.97
CA GLY A 275 -14.31 12.71 -20.61
C GLY A 275 -15.69 12.49 -19.97
N HIS A 276 -15.78 11.64 -18.92
CA HIS A 276 -17.06 11.34 -18.26
C HIS A 276 -16.92 11.30 -16.72
N PRO A 277 -17.74 12.06 -15.94
CA PRO A 277 -17.53 12.23 -14.50
C PRO A 277 -17.71 10.95 -13.67
N LEU A 278 -18.51 9.99 -14.14
CA LEU A 278 -18.77 8.72 -13.44
C LEU A 278 -17.96 7.55 -14.00
N ARG A 279 -17.09 7.78 -14.98
CA ARG A 279 -16.24 6.75 -15.56
C ARG A 279 -14.86 6.80 -14.94
N LEU A 280 -14.54 5.78 -14.15
CA LEU A 280 -13.24 5.65 -13.53
C LEU A 280 -12.14 5.42 -14.58
N PRO A 281 -10.94 5.98 -14.43
CA PRO A 281 -9.78 5.66 -15.27
C PRO A 281 -9.46 4.16 -15.34
N TYR A 282 -9.70 3.42 -14.26
CA TYR A 282 -9.64 1.95 -14.23
C TYR A 282 -10.53 1.29 -15.28
N ARG A 283 -11.79 1.76 -15.38
CA ARG A 283 -12.75 1.21 -16.33
C ARG A 283 -12.36 1.56 -17.76
N GLU A 284 -11.89 2.80 -17.98
CA GLU A 284 -11.39 3.25 -19.27
C GLU A 284 -10.21 2.39 -19.73
N TYR A 285 -9.24 2.15 -18.83
CA TYR A 285 -8.09 1.29 -19.11
C TYR A 285 -8.50 -0.16 -19.38
N TYR A 286 -9.41 -0.71 -18.55
CA TYR A 286 -9.93 -2.06 -18.75
C TYR A 286 -10.58 -2.22 -20.13
N GLU A 287 -11.41 -1.29 -20.53
CA GLU A 287 -12.11 -1.37 -21.83
C GLU A 287 -11.15 -1.26 -23.03
N GLN A 288 -10.02 -0.57 -22.88
CA GLN A 288 -9.04 -0.41 -23.95
C GLN A 288 -8.01 -1.55 -24.00
N TYR A 289 -7.53 -2.03 -22.84
CA TYR A 289 -6.31 -2.81 -22.77
C TYR A 289 -6.44 -4.15 -22.05
N GLU A 290 -7.41 -4.34 -21.17
CA GLU A 290 -7.52 -5.58 -20.39
C GLU A 290 -8.68 -6.45 -20.84
N ILE A 291 -8.44 -7.78 -20.85
CA ILE A 291 -9.46 -8.79 -21.16
C ILE A 291 -10.11 -9.27 -19.89
N VAL A 292 -9.33 -9.44 -18.83
CA VAL A 292 -9.75 -9.96 -17.53
C VAL A 292 -10.33 -8.84 -16.68
N PRO A 293 -11.60 -8.93 -16.25
CA PRO A 293 -12.24 -7.92 -15.44
C PRO A 293 -11.73 -7.94 -13.99
N PRO A 294 -11.89 -6.83 -13.23
CA PRO A 294 -11.46 -6.76 -11.85
C PRO A 294 -12.25 -7.68 -10.90
N PHE A 295 -13.49 -8.02 -11.25
CA PHE A 295 -14.37 -8.86 -10.44
C PHE A 295 -14.70 -10.18 -11.12
N SER A 296 -14.65 -11.27 -10.35
CA SER A 296 -14.84 -12.63 -10.83
C SER A 296 -16.24 -12.91 -11.41
N PHE A 297 -17.24 -12.15 -11.03
CA PHE A 297 -18.62 -12.28 -11.57
C PHE A 297 -18.82 -11.57 -12.92
N MET A 298 -17.91 -10.72 -13.33
CA MET A 298 -17.98 -10.05 -14.63
C MET A 298 -17.44 -10.96 -15.74
N PRO A 299 -18.02 -10.91 -16.96
CA PRO A 299 -17.53 -11.72 -18.07
C PRO A 299 -16.17 -11.21 -18.60
N ILE A 300 -15.37 -12.11 -19.14
CA ILE A 300 -14.17 -11.76 -19.91
C ILE A 300 -14.58 -10.96 -21.15
N SER A 301 -13.81 -9.92 -21.46
CA SER A 301 -13.99 -9.14 -22.68
C SER A 301 -13.58 -9.95 -23.92
N THR A 302 -14.41 -9.94 -24.93
CA THR A 302 -14.13 -10.55 -26.24
C THR A 302 -13.66 -9.54 -27.28
N ALA A 303 -13.60 -8.25 -26.93
CA ALA A 303 -13.16 -7.20 -27.84
C ALA A 303 -11.67 -7.35 -28.18
N PRO A 304 -11.27 -7.12 -29.44
CA PRO A 304 -9.87 -7.08 -29.83
C PRO A 304 -9.11 -6.01 -29.01
N ARG A 305 -7.92 -6.35 -28.55
CA ARG A 305 -7.05 -5.46 -27.74
C ARG A 305 -5.72 -5.25 -28.42
N THR A 306 -5.20 -4.05 -28.30
CA THR A 306 -3.94 -3.65 -28.94
C THR A 306 -2.71 -3.83 -28.07
N LEU A 307 -2.90 -4.10 -26.76
CA LEU A 307 -1.76 -4.26 -25.83
C LEU A 307 -0.95 -5.51 -26.18
N ARG A 308 0.31 -5.34 -26.42
CA ARG A 308 1.20 -6.36 -26.99
C ARG A 308 1.93 -7.21 -25.92
N HIS A 309 1.43 -7.23 -24.67
CA HIS A 309 1.99 -8.04 -23.57
C HIS A 309 1.20 -9.35 -23.42
N PHE A 310 1.52 -10.30 -24.25
CA PHE A 310 0.86 -11.60 -24.30
C PHE A 310 0.94 -12.39 -22.99
N ASP A 311 2.05 -12.28 -22.28
CA ASP A 311 2.29 -12.99 -21.04
C ASP A 311 1.44 -12.48 -19.85
N LEU A 312 1.14 -11.18 -19.80
CA LEU A 312 0.23 -10.64 -18.80
C LEU A 312 -1.20 -11.16 -19.00
N GLU A 313 -1.65 -11.28 -20.23
CA GLU A 313 -2.97 -11.77 -20.57
C GLU A 313 -3.16 -13.23 -20.15
N SER A 314 -2.23 -14.11 -20.47
CA SER A 314 -2.33 -15.54 -20.13
C SER A 314 -2.35 -15.77 -18.61
N ARG A 315 -1.49 -15.10 -17.86
CA ARG A 315 -1.48 -15.14 -16.38
C ARG A 315 -2.75 -14.55 -15.76
N ASN A 316 -3.26 -13.49 -16.32
CA ASN A 316 -4.49 -12.88 -15.85
C ASN A 316 -5.70 -13.80 -16.08
N ARG A 317 -5.75 -14.51 -17.20
CA ARG A 317 -6.79 -15.54 -17.47
C ARG A 317 -6.73 -16.68 -16.45
N GLU A 318 -5.56 -17.23 -16.19
CA GLU A 318 -5.40 -18.28 -15.17
C GLU A 318 -5.86 -17.81 -13.79
N THR A 319 -5.49 -16.58 -13.40
CA THR A 319 -5.91 -15.99 -12.14
C THR A 319 -7.42 -15.79 -12.07
N TYR A 320 -8.05 -15.38 -13.17
CA TYR A 320 -9.50 -15.22 -13.28
C TYR A 320 -10.24 -16.56 -13.18
N ASP A 321 -9.77 -17.59 -13.89
CA ASP A 321 -10.38 -18.92 -13.86
C ASP A 321 -10.30 -19.54 -12.46
N ARG A 322 -9.15 -19.36 -11.79
CA ARG A 322 -8.98 -19.73 -10.38
C ARG A 322 -9.95 -18.96 -9.48
N ALA A 323 -10.13 -17.66 -9.70
CA ALA A 323 -11.03 -16.81 -8.93
C ALA A 323 -12.52 -17.19 -9.07
N ARG A 324 -12.90 -17.94 -10.10
CA ARG A 324 -14.27 -18.46 -10.32
C ARG A 324 -14.48 -19.89 -9.85
N SER A 325 -13.42 -20.59 -9.49
CA SER A 325 -13.54 -21.97 -9.06
C SER A 325 -14.04 -22.08 -7.61
N LEU A 326 -14.84 -23.11 -7.28
CA LEU A 326 -15.28 -23.37 -5.89
C LEU A 326 -14.08 -23.68 -4.96
N ARG A 327 -12.96 -24.14 -5.50
CA ARG A 327 -11.71 -24.32 -4.75
C ARG A 327 -11.21 -23.03 -4.15
N LEU A 328 -11.61 -21.88 -4.70
CA LEU A 328 -11.29 -20.56 -4.18
C LEU A 328 -11.65 -20.41 -2.68
N LEU A 329 -12.76 -20.96 -2.23
CA LEU A 329 -13.18 -20.86 -0.82
C LEU A 329 -12.19 -21.53 0.14
N VAL A 330 -11.42 -22.51 -0.33
CA VAL A 330 -10.36 -23.18 0.45
C VAL A 330 -8.99 -22.55 0.18
N ASP A 331 -8.68 -22.26 -1.07
CA ASP A 331 -7.38 -21.77 -1.49
C ASP A 331 -7.16 -20.30 -1.08
N ARG A 332 -8.20 -19.46 -1.18
CA ARG A 332 -8.08 -18.02 -0.91
C ARG A 332 -7.62 -17.69 0.53
N PRO A 333 -8.12 -18.30 1.60
CA PRO A 333 -7.59 -18.07 2.94
C PRO A 333 -6.10 -18.43 3.08
N LEU A 334 -5.66 -19.49 2.40
CA LEU A 334 -4.25 -19.90 2.39
C LEU A 334 -3.39 -18.94 1.57
N ASP A 335 -3.88 -18.49 0.41
CA ASP A 335 -3.24 -17.46 -0.41
C ASP A 335 -3.10 -16.15 0.37
N TRP A 336 -4.16 -15.74 1.11
CA TRP A 336 -4.10 -14.54 1.95
C TRP A 336 -3.05 -14.67 3.04
N LEU A 337 -3.00 -15.80 3.72
CA LEU A 337 -2.00 -16.03 4.76
C LEU A 337 -0.58 -16.01 4.18
N ALA A 338 -0.38 -16.61 3.02
CA ALA A 338 0.89 -16.60 2.31
C ALA A 338 1.29 -15.18 1.87
N LEU A 339 0.35 -14.41 1.32
CA LEU A 339 0.58 -13.02 0.91
C LEU A 339 0.82 -12.10 2.12
N LEU A 340 0.01 -12.21 3.18
CA LEU A 340 0.23 -11.45 4.40
C LEU A 340 1.62 -11.72 4.96
N ARG A 341 2.05 -12.97 4.98
CA ARG A 341 3.39 -13.34 5.41
C ARG A 341 4.47 -12.76 4.49
N HIS A 342 4.28 -12.87 3.17
CA HIS A 342 5.25 -12.37 2.20
C HIS A 342 5.49 -10.87 2.36
N TYR A 343 4.42 -10.09 2.53
CA TYR A 343 4.50 -8.63 2.62
C TYR A 343 4.77 -8.10 4.02
N TYR A 344 4.22 -8.74 5.07
CA TYR A 344 4.31 -8.25 6.46
C TYR A 344 5.22 -9.09 7.36
N GLY A 345 5.76 -10.21 6.85
CA GLY A 345 6.72 -11.05 7.57
C GLY A 345 6.09 -11.83 8.73
N ASN A 346 6.51 -11.56 9.95
CA ASN A 346 6.07 -12.35 11.11
C ASN A 346 4.63 -12.03 11.53
N LEU A 347 3.73 -13.02 11.43
CA LEU A 347 2.31 -12.91 11.79
C LEU A 347 1.97 -13.48 13.19
N ILE A 348 2.97 -13.73 14.04
CA ILE A 348 2.76 -14.33 15.36
C ILE A 348 1.78 -13.53 16.22
N TRP A 349 1.70 -12.23 16.02
CA TRP A 349 0.77 -11.33 16.70
C TRP A 349 -0.71 -11.53 16.30
N LEU A 350 -1.00 -12.29 15.23
CA LEU A 350 -2.35 -12.69 14.85
C LEU A 350 -2.84 -13.94 15.60
N LEU A 351 -1.95 -14.77 16.14
CA LEU A 351 -2.34 -15.97 16.87
C LEU A 351 -3.31 -15.69 18.03
N PRO A 352 -3.11 -14.65 18.87
CA PRO A 352 -4.10 -14.30 19.89
C PRO A 352 -5.44 -13.87 19.30
N VAL A 353 -5.50 -13.28 18.12
CA VAL A 353 -6.77 -12.91 17.47
C VAL A 353 -7.61 -14.16 17.19
N ALA A 354 -7.00 -15.20 16.65
CA ALA A 354 -7.66 -16.48 16.40
C ALA A 354 -8.06 -17.17 17.72
N ALA A 355 -7.15 -17.22 18.69
CA ALA A 355 -7.40 -17.87 19.99
C ALA A 355 -8.53 -17.20 20.80
N PHE A 356 -8.64 -15.88 20.76
CA PHE A 356 -9.62 -15.10 21.49
C PHE A 356 -10.78 -14.57 20.64
N ALA A 357 -10.97 -15.09 19.41
CA ALA A 357 -12.05 -14.71 18.51
C ALA A 357 -13.46 -14.75 19.18
N PRO A 358 -13.82 -15.77 19.99
CA PRO A 358 -15.10 -15.78 20.69
C PRO A 358 -15.27 -14.60 21.66
N LEU A 359 -14.23 -14.24 22.41
CA LEU A 359 -14.26 -13.10 23.34
C LEU A 359 -14.36 -11.76 22.60
N LEU A 360 -13.67 -11.62 21.47
CA LEU A 360 -13.80 -10.46 20.61
C LEU A 360 -15.24 -10.32 20.09
N TRP A 361 -15.85 -11.43 19.68
CA TRP A 361 -17.21 -11.44 19.16
C TRP A 361 -18.26 -11.11 20.22
N HIS A 362 -18.09 -11.56 21.45
CA HIS A 362 -19.02 -11.24 22.56
C HIS A 362 -18.94 -9.77 22.99
N SER A 363 -17.80 -9.12 22.82
CA SER A 363 -17.67 -7.69 23.09
C SER A 363 -18.38 -6.85 22.02
N ARG A 364 -19.45 -6.13 22.36
CA ARG A 364 -20.19 -5.26 21.42
C ARG A 364 -19.29 -4.32 20.62
N ARG A 365 -18.19 -3.85 21.20
CA ARG A 365 -17.24 -2.93 20.57
C ARG A 365 -16.34 -3.66 19.58
N MET A 366 -15.72 -4.74 20.01
CA MET A 366 -14.80 -5.52 19.17
C MET A 366 -15.57 -6.23 18.06
N ARG A 367 -16.82 -6.60 18.29
CA ARG A 367 -17.71 -7.21 17.28
C ARG A 367 -17.84 -6.35 16.02
N PHE A 368 -17.99 -5.02 16.15
CA PHE A 368 -18.02 -4.13 14.99
C PHE A 368 -16.76 -4.26 14.14
N LEU A 369 -15.58 -4.23 14.78
CA LEU A 369 -14.30 -4.41 14.08
C LEU A 369 -14.15 -5.81 13.50
N ALA A 370 -14.59 -6.84 14.23
CA ALA A 370 -14.58 -8.22 13.74
C ALA A 370 -15.49 -8.38 12.52
N ILE A 371 -16.68 -7.76 12.52
CA ILE A 371 -17.58 -7.73 11.34
C ILE A 371 -16.88 -7.03 10.16
N LEU A 372 -16.21 -5.91 10.38
CA LEU A 372 -15.45 -5.23 9.31
C LEU A 372 -14.40 -6.17 8.70
N MET A 373 -13.68 -6.95 9.53
CA MET A 373 -12.69 -7.93 9.02
C MET A 373 -13.34 -9.06 8.23
N VAL A 374 -14.52 -9.53 8.65
CA VAL A 374 -15.28 -10.55 7.90
C VAL A 374 -15.79 -9.98 6.58
N VAL A 375 -16.31 -8.74 6.59
CA VAL A 375 -16.86 -8.10 5.38
C VAL A 375 -15.76 -7.85 4.33
N ILE A 376 -14.56 -7.38 4.73
CA ILE A 376 -13.47 -7.22 3.77
C ILE A 376 -12.95 -8.58 3.28
N GLY A 377 -12.90 -9.60 4.16
CA GLY A 377 -12.58 -10.95 3.75
C GLY A 377 -13.57 -11.49 2.71
N ALA A 378 -14.87 -11.30 2.91
CA ALA A 378 -15.90 -11.69 1.96
C ALA A 378 -15.80 -10.88 0.64
N ALA A 379 -15.59 -9.56 0.74
CA ALA A 379 -15.45 -8.70 -0.42
C ALA A 379 -14.25 -9.07 -1.31
N SER A 380 -13.13 -9.46 -0.69
CA SER A 380 -11.94 -9.87 -1.43
C SER A 380 -12.09 -11.21 -2.18
N VAL A 381 -13.12 -12.02 -1.90
CA VAL A 381 -13.42 -13.24 -2.66
C VAL A 381 -13.92 -12.91 -4.06
N ILE A 382 -14.61 -11.80 -4.24
CA ILE A 382 -15.15 -11.40 -5.56
C ILE A 382 -14.12 -10.67 -6.43
N GLU A 383 -12.97 -10.23 -5.86
CA GLU A 383 -11.88 -9.63 -6.64
C GLU A 383 -11.04 -10.72 -7.29
N VAL A 384 -10.67 -10.51 -8.56
CA VAL A 384 -9.78 -11.44 -9.28
C VAL A 384 -8.39 -11.42 -8.67
N TRP A 385 -7.85 -10.23 -8.45
CA TRP A 385 -6.57 -10.02 -7.78
C TRP A 385 -6.81 -9.59 -6.34
N TRP A 386 -5.95 -10.04 -5.44
CA TRP A 386 -5.94 -9.55 -4.07
C TRP A 386 -4.51 -9.38 -3.58
N TYR A 387 -4.25 -8.21 -3.01
CA TYR A 387 -2.99 -7.87 -2.36
C TYR A 387 -3.25 -7.28 -0.98
N PRO A 388 -2.30 -7.41 -0.02
CA PRO A 388 -2.51 -6.94 1.35
C PRO A 388 -2.83 -5.44 1.47
N HIS A 389 -2.40 -4.61 0.54
CA HIS A 389 -2.73 -3.18 0.53
C HIS A 389 -4.18 -2.88 0.12
N TYR A 390 -4.93 -3.86 -0.43
CA TYR A 390 -6.37 -3.72 -0.64
C TYR A 390 -7.11 -3.67 0.69
N ALA A 391 -6.64 -4.42 1.69
CA ALA A 391 -7.15 -4.35 3.06
C ALA A 391 -6.57 -3.19 3.89
N ALA A 392 -5.77 -2.31 3.31
CA ALA A 392 -5.15 -1.18 4.03
C ALA A 392 -6.15 -0.29 4.80
N PRO A 393 -7.39 0.00 4.31
CA PRO A 393 -8.38 0.75 5.09
C PRO A 393 -8.71 0.13 6.44
N PHE A 394 -8.49 -1.18 6.59
CA PHE A 394 -8.83 -1.98 7.77
C PHE A 394 -7.63 -2.20 8.72
N ALA A 395 -6.45 -1.66 8.41
CA ALA A 395 -5.23 -1.87 9.20
C ALA A 395 -5.41 -1.49 10.69
N ALA A 396 -6.07 -0.36 10.96
CA ALA A 396 -6.38 0.06 12.33
C ALA A 396 -7.30 -0.94 13.04
N ALA A 397 -8.32 -1.49 12.37
CA ALA A 397 -9.22 -2.50 12.95
C ALA A 397 -8.45 -3.75 13.35
N LEU A 398 -7.60 -4.25 12.48
CA LEU A 398 -6.77 -5.44 12.73
C LEU A 398 -5.83 -5.24 13.92
N LEU A 399 -5.13 -4.10 13.97
CA LEU A 399 -4.23 -3.78 15.09
C LEU A 399 -4.97 -3.59 16.42
N ILE A 400 -6.19 -3.03 16.41
CA ILE A 400 -7.03 -2.93 17.62
C ILE A 400 -7.44 -4.32 18.11
N LEU A 401 -7.89 -5.21 17.21
CA LEU A 401 -8.26 -6.57 17.54
C LEU A 401 -7.05 -7.36 18.08
N ALA A 402 -5.88 -7.21 17.46
CA ALA A 402 -4.65 -7.86 17.90
C ALA A 402 -4.23 -7.38 19.30
N ALA A 403 -4.17 -6.08 19.53
CA ALA A 403 -3.81 -5.53 20.84
C ALA A 403 -4.83 -5.90 21.93
N GLN A 404 -6.13 -5.94 21.60
CA GLN A 404 -7.16 -6.39 22.54
C GLN A 404 -7.04 -7.90 22.86
N SER A 405 -6.73 -8.74 21.88
CA SER A 405 -6.51 -10.17 22.09
C SER A 405 -5.28 -10.43 22.97
N MET A 406 -4.20 -9.68 22.75
CA MET A 406 -3.03 -9.75 23.64
C MET A 406 -3.34 -9.25 25.04
N ARG A 407 -4.28 -8.30 25.20
CA ARG A 407 -4.77 -7.88 26.50
C ARG A 407 -5.55 -8.99 27.21
N TYR A 408 -6.32 -9.81 26.49
CA TYR A 408 -6.95 -11.01 27.04
C TYR A 408 -5.90 -12.06 27.38
N LEU A 409 -4.96 -12.33 26.48
CA LEU A 409 -3.87 -13.26 26.72
C LEU A 409 -3.07 -12.91 27.98
N ARG A 410 -2.81 -11.63 28.22
CA ARG A 410 -2.05 -11.16 29.40
C ARG A 410 -2.71 -11.58 30.73
N GLN A 411 -4.03 -11.73 30.74
CA GLN A 411 -4.80 -12.13 31.96
C GLN A 411 -4.81 -13.63 32.18
N TRP A 412 -4.26 -14.41 31.24
CA TRP A 412 -4.27 -15.86 31.33
C TRP A 412 -3.29 -16.38 32.38
N THR A 413 -3.85 -17.14 33.36
CA THR A 413 -3.07 -17.83 34.37
C THR A 413 -3.23 -19.33 34.20
N HIS A 414 -2.18 -20.10 34.45
CA HIS A 414 -2.21 -21.56 34.41
C HIS A 414 -1.44 -22.12 35.63
N ASN A 415 -2.07 -22.96 36.43
CA ASN A 415 -1.50 -23.52 37.66
C ASN A 415 -0.90 -22.45 38.60
N GLY A 416 -1.60 -21.31 38.77
CA GLY A 416 -1.17 -20.20 39.62
C GLY A 416 0.00 -19.36 39.07
N ARG A 417 0.45 -19.61 37.82
CA ARG A 417 1.51 -18.86 37.16
C ARG A 417 0.95 -17.91 36.14
N ASP A 418 1.48 -16.67 36.08
CA ASP A 418 1.10 -15.61 35.14
C ASP A 418 1.71 -15.87 33.76
N LEU A 419 1.32 -16.97 33.10
CA LEU A 419 1.84 -17.33 31.78
C LEU A 419 1.50 -16.29 30.71
N GLY A 420 0.35 -15.65 30.79
CA GLY A 420 -0.11 -14.65 29.85
C GLY A 420 0.80 -13.43 29.79
N HIS A 421 1.29 -12.93 30.92
CA HIS A 421 2.26 -11.84 30.96
C HIS A 421 3.55 -12.18 30.22
N PHE A 422 4.03 -13.40 30.46
CA PHE A 422 5.23 -13.90 29.81
C PHE A 422 5.05 -14.01 28.29
N LEU A 423 3.94 -14.63 27.84
CA LEU A 423 3.68 -14.82 26.41
C LEU A 423 3.57 -13.50 25.65
N VAL A 424 2.88 -12.50 26.22
CA VAL A 424 2.77 -11.17 25.58
C VAL A 424 4.15 -10.50 25.44
N ARG A 425 5.01 -10.61 26.45
CA ARG A 425 6.39 -10.08 26.38
C ARG A 425 7.23 -10.84 25.34
N ALA A 426 7.15 -12.17 25.35
CA ALA A 426 7.85 -13.00 24.39
C ALA A 426 7.44 -12.68 22.94
N MET A 427 6.14 -12.52 22.71
CA MET A 427 5.63 -12.12 21.38
C MET A 427 6.11 -10.73 20.99
N ALA A 428 6.09 -9.74 21.88
CA ALA A 428 6.58 -8.40 21.59
C ALA A 428 8.07 -8.39 21.21
N VAL A 429 8.89 -9.14 21.95
CA VAL A 429 10.33 -9.31 21.65
C VAL A 429 10.54 -10.06 20.34
N SER A 430 9.77 -11.13 20.09
CA SER A 430 9.84 -11.90 18.83
C SER A 430 9.49 -11.03 17.61
N VAL A 431 8.48 -10.16 17.72
CA VAL A 431 8.13 -9.19 16.67
C VAL A 431 9.29 -8.24 16.43
N LEU A 432 9.87 -7.67 17.49
CA LEU A 432 11.01 -6.75 17.38
C LEU A 432 12.24 -7.43 16.74
N ILE A 433 12.58 -8.64 17.19
CA ILE A 433 13.70 -9.42 16.61
C ILE A 433 13.43 -9.70 15.13
N ALA A 434 12.21 -10.13 14.77
CA ALA A 434 11.84 -10.41 13.40
C ALA A 434 11.91 -9.16 12.51
N MET A 435 11.47 -8.00 13.03
CA MET A 435 11.61 -6.71 12.37
C MET A 435 13.10 -6.40 12.09
N VAL A 436 13.94 -6.41 13.12
CA VAL A 436 15.38 -6.09 13.01
C VAL A 436 16.09 -7.07 12.07
N ALA A 437 15.83 -8.37 12.20
CA ALA A 437 16.44 -9.39 11.33
C ALA A 437 16.00 -9.25 9.86
N SER A 438 14.73 -8.95 9.64
CA SER A 438 14.19 -8.70 8.30
C SER A 438 14.86 -7.48 7.64
N GLU A 439 15.11 -6.43 8.42
CA GLU A 439 15.74 -5.22 7.93
C GLU A 439 17.24 -5.37 7.70
N ALA A 440 17.92 -6.03 8.60
CA ALA A 440 19.33 -6.38 8.38
C ALA A 440 19.51 -7.16 7.07
N ARG A 441 18.56 -8.09 6.80
CA ARG A 441 18.54 -8.83 5.52
C ARG A 441 18.23 -7.91 4.33
N ALA A 442 17.23 -7.01 4.47
CA ALA A 442 16.85 -6.09 3.40
C ALA A 442 18.01 -5.16 3.03
N ILE A 443 18.72 -4.64 4.03
CA ILE A 443 19.92 -3.81 3.83
C ILE A 443 21.03 -4.63 3.16
N ALA A 444 21.33 -5.84 3.66
CA ALA A 444 22.40 -6.69 3.13
C ALA A 444 22.13 -7.17 1.69
N THR A 445 20.87 -7.37 1.33
CA THR A 445 20.49 -7.87 -0.01
C THR A 445 19.99 -6.76 -0.94
N HIS A 446 19.86 -5.52 -0.45
CA HIS A 446 19.19 -4.43 -1.14
C HIS A 446 17.77 -4.77 -1.63
N ARG A 447 17.07 -5.66 -0.89
CA ARG A 447 15.74 -6.18 -1.25
C ARG A 447 14.73 -5.94 -0.13
N THR A 448 13.73 -5.13 -0.38
CA THR A 448 12.61 -4.94 0.53
C THR A 448 11.61 -6.11 0.43
N ARG A 449 10.94 -6.45 1.52
CA ARG A 449 9.82 -7.40 1.50
C ARG A 449 8.73 -6.93 0.54
N GLY A 450 8.25 -7.83 -0.32
CA GLY A 450 7.22 -7.52 -1.31
C GLY A 450 7.71 -6.76 -2.55
N GLN A 451 8.99 -6.41 -2.63
CA GLN A 451 9.56 -5.79 -3.83
C GLN A 451 9.86 -6.87 -4.87
N VAL A 452 9.28 -6.71 -6.05
CA VAL A 452 9.61 -7.51 -7.23
C VAL A 452 10.88 -6.91 -7.85
N GLN A 453 11.90 -7.73 -8.12
CA GLN A 453 13.06 -7.27 -8.87
C GLN A 453 12.81 -7.48 -10.36
N THR A 454 12.93 -6.41 -11.10
CA THR A 454 12.77 -6.36 -12.54
C THR A 454 14.00 -5.70 -13.17
N LYS A 455 14.27 -5.99 -14.42
CA LYS A 455 15.39 -5.39 -15.15
C LYS A 455 15.21 -3.88 -15.29
N ASN A 456 13.98 -3.42 -15.45
CA ASN A 456 13.64 -2.00 -15.60
C ASN A 456 13.89 -1.16 -14.33
N ALA A 457 14.12 -1.75 -13.17
CA ALA A 457 14.61 -1.03 -11.99
C ALA A 457 15.96 -0.29 -12.24
N ASN A 458 16.70 -0.72 -13.27
CA ASN A 458 17.93 -0.07 -13.69
C ASN A 458 17.73 1.06 -14.70
N LYS A 459 16.49 1.34 -15.12
CA LYS A 459 16.15 2.36 -16.13
C LYS A 459 16.79 3.72 -15.83
N GLY A 460 16.57 4.27 -14.65
CA GLY A 460 17.14 5.56 -14.26
C GLY A 460 18.68 5.57 -14.27
N SER A 461 19.32 4.45 -13.91
CA SER A 461 20.80 4.34 -13.97
C SER A 461 21.29 4.27 -15.41
N ALA A 462 20.54 3.58 -16.29
CA ALA A 462 20.87 3.51 -17.73
C ALA A 462 20.72 4.89 -18.41
N GLU A 463 19.66 5.64 -18.08
CA GLU A 463 19.47 7.01 -18.55
C GLU A 463 20.62 7.93 -18.11
N GLN A 464 21.00 7.89 -16.83
CA GLN A 464 22.12 8.69 -16.32
C GLN A 464 23.43 8.35 -16.99
N ALA A 465 23.71 7.06 -17.22
CA ALA A 465 24.92 6.62 -17.91
C ALA A 465 24.94 7.09 -19.38
N LEU A 466 23.78 7.05 -20.06
CA LEU A 466 23.66 7.57 -21.43
C LEU A 466 23.93 9.07 -21.48
N LEU A 467 23.28 9.85 -20.64
CA LEU A 467 23.44 11.30 -20.59
C LEU A 467 24.86 11.75 -20.19
N ALA A 468 25.52 10.98 -19.30
CA ALA A 468 26.90 11.25 -18.91
C ALA A 468 27.90 10.98 -20.04
N SER A 469 27.67 9.90 -20.82
CA SER A 469 28.55 9.51 -21.91
C SER A 469 28.28 10.29 -23.22
N ARG A 470 27.05 10.73 -23.41
CA ARG A 470 26.59 11.42 -24.64
C ARG A 470 25.61 12.53 -24.25
N PRO A 471 26.10 13.76 -24.06
CA PRO A 471 25.24 14.91 -23.80
C PRO A 471 24.27 15.17 -24.96
N GLY A 472 23.02 15.54 -24.65
CA GLY A 472 22.00 15.86 -25.65
C GLY A 472 20.63 15.27 -25.31
N ARG A 473 19.77 15.22 -26.31
CA ARG A 473 18.43 14.63 -26.20
C ARG A 473 18.37 13.33 -26.98
N HIS A 474 17.77 12.32 -26.39
CA HIS A 474 17.78 10.97 -26.94
C HIS A 474 16.37 10.39 -27.05
N VAL A 475 16.19 9.50 -28.04
CA VAL A 475 15.03 8.60 -28.15
C VAL A 475 15.57 7.17 -28.18
N ILE A 476 15.02 6.32 -27.32
CA ILE A 476 15.40 4.91 -27.20
C ILE A 476 14.23 4.07 -27.72
N PHE A 477 14.42 3.38 -28.83
CA PHE A 477 13.50 2.36 -29.31
C PHE A 477 13.73 1.07 -28.54
N VAL A 478 12.71 0.61 -27.81
CA VAL A 478 12.75 -0.64 -27.07
C VAL A 478 12.15 -1.74 -27.93
N ARG A 479 12.97 -2.73 -28.26
CA ARG A 479 12.53 -3.93 -28.97
C ARG A 479 12.28 -5.05 -27.98
N TYR A 480 11.03 -5.44 -27.85
CA TYR A 480 10.60 -6.57 -27.04
C TYR A 480 10.58 -7.85 -27.87
N ARG A 481 10.93 -8.98 -27.23
CA ARG A 481 10.66 -10.32 -27.77
C ARG A 481 9.33 -10.84 -27.23
N GLU A 482 8.76 -11.86 -27.86
CA GLU A 482 7.50 -12.48 -27.43
C GLU A 482 7.53 -13.03 -25.99
N ALA A 483 8.73 -13.37 -25.49
CA ALA A 483 8.94 -13.87 -24.13
C ALA A 483 9.09 -12.79 -23.06
N ASP A 484 9.09 -11.50 -23.42
CA ASP A 484 9.26 -10.41 -22.47
C ASP A 484 8.05 -10.31 -21.55
N THR A 485 8.29 -10.20 -20.25
CA THR A 485 7.23 -10.10 -19.27
C THR A 485 6.74 -8.66 -19.12
N ALA A 486 5.45 -8.48 -18.80
CA ALA A 486 4.89 -7.16 -18.53
C ALA A 486 5.57 -6.43 -17.37
N HIS A 487 6.20 -7.16 -16.45
CA HIS A 487 6.99 -6.58 -15.35
C HIS A 487 8.28 -5.91 -15.84
N ASP A 488 8.80 -6.30 -16.99
CA ASP A 488 10.02 -5.73 -17.58
C ASP A 488 9.70 -4.62 -18.61
N GLU A 489 8.54 -3.95 -18.49
CA GLU A 489 8.19 -2.81 -19.32
C GLU A 489 9.14 -1.63 -19.09
N TRP A 490 9.70 -1.09 -20.18
CA TRP A 490 10.65 0.03 -20.17
C TRP A 490 10.03 1.35 -20.62
N ILE A 491 8.88 1.30 -21.31
CA ILE A 491 8.26 2.48 -21.93
C ILE A 491 7.46 3.25 -20.89
N TYR A 492 8.17 3.95 -20.02
CA TYR A 492 7.60 4.91 -19.08
C TYR A 492 8.29 6.26 -19.27
N ASN A 493 7.50 7.28 -19.51
CA ASN A 493 7.95 8.64 -19.74
C ASN A 493 7.34 9.58 -18.70
N PRO A 494 7.95 10.77 -18.45
CA PRO A 494 7.36 11.78 -17.58
C PRO A 494 6.06 12.35 -18.17
N ALA A 495 5.39 13.19 -17.40
CA ALA A 495 4.13 13.83 -17.78
C ALA A 495 4.23 14.73 -19.04
N ASP A 496 5.42 15.24 -19.33
CA ASP A 496 5.75 15.92 -20.58
C ASP A 496 6.79 15.09 -21.34
N ILE A 497 6.31 14.27 -22.27
CA ILE A 497 7.15 13.38 -23.06
C ILE A 497 8.15 14.18 -23.91
N ASP A 498 7.68 15.25 -24.54
CA ASP A 498 8.50 16.03 -25.47
C ASP A 498 9.63 16.80 -24.78
N ALA A 499 9.42 17.20 -23.53
CA ALA A 499 10.43 17.88 -22.74
C ALA A 499 11.51 16.93 -22.18
N ALA A 500 11.24 15.62 -22.10
CA ALA A 500 12.15 14.65 -21.51
C ALA A 500 13.53 14.63 -22.22
N PRO A 501 14.64 14.57 -21.47
CA PRO A 501 15.97 14.43 -22.08
C PRO A 501 16.15 13.06 -22.76
N VAL A 502 15.54 12.02 -22.21
CA VAL A 502 15.51 10.66 -22.76
C VAL A 502 14.06 10.22 -22.90
N ILE A 503 13.67 9.86 -24.11
CA ILE A 503 12.34 9.34 -24.44
C ILE A 503 12.44 7.84 -24.72
N TRP A 504 11.57 7.07 -24.11
CA TRP A 504 11.46 5.63 -24.33
C TRP A 504 10.25 5.35 -25.21
N ALA A 505 10.47 4.70 -26.34
CA ALA A 505 9.46 4.41 -27.33
C ALA A 505 9.52 2.95 -27.77
N ARG A 506 8.40 2.37 -28.12
CA ARG A 506 8.34 1.01 -28.67
C ARG A 506 8.95 0.97 -30.06
N ASP A 507 9.78 -0.02 -30.32
CA ASP A 507 10.22 -0.34 -31.70
C ASP A 507 9.04 -0.95 -32.47
N MET A 508 8.49 -0.19 -33.42
CA MET A 508 7.38 -0.61 -34.27
C MET A 508 7.86 -1.04 -35.68
N GLY A 509 9.16 -1.18 -35.83
CA GLY A 509 9.80 -1.51 -37.10
C GLY A 509 10.22 -0.30 -37.92
N PRO A 510 11.11 -0.50 -38.88
CA PRO A 510 11.83 0.62 -39.56
C PRO A 510 10.91 1.56 -40.33
N ILE A 511 9.76 1.09 -40.81
CA ILE A 511 8.80 1.93 -41.57
C ILE A 511 8.08 2.88 -40.62
N GLU A 512 7.48 2.37 -39.55
CA GLU A 512 6.75 3.19 -38.56
C GLU A 512 7.70 4.08 -37.77
N ASN A 513 8.87 3.60 -37.38
CA ASN A 513 9.84 4.38 -36.61
C ASN A 513 10.30 5.63 -37.32
N LYS A 514 10.30 5.68 -38.67
CA LYS A 514 10.57 6.91 -39.41
C LYS A 514 9.65 8.07 -39.04
N ARG A 515 8.40 7.79 -38.64
CA ARG A 515 7.44 8.82 -38.21
C ARG A 515 7.92 9.51 -36.93
N LEU A 516 8.39 8.69 -35.94
CA LEU A 516 8.90 9.20 -34.68
C LEU A 516 10.27 9.90 -34.87
N ILE A 517 11.13 9.37 -35.73
CA ILE A 517 12.41 9.98 -36.10
C ILE A 517 12.19 11.35 -36.70
N HIS A 518 11.23 11.46 -37.60
CA HIS A 518 10.90 12.76 -38.23
C HIS A 518 10.32 13.76 -37.22
N TYR A 519 9.45 13.30 -36.33
CA TYR A 519 8.85 14.13 -35.27
C TYR A 519 9.91 14.68 -34.31
N TYR A 520 10.88 13.87 -33.94
CA TYR A 520 11.97 14.25 -33.04
C TYR A 520 13.30 14.54 -33.78
N ALA A 521 13.21 15.14 -34.96
CA ALA A 521 14.41 15.56 -35.67
C ALA A 521 15.32 16.41 -34.75
N GLY A 522 16.62 16.06 -34.68
CA GLY A 522 17.58 16.70 -33.78
C GLY A 522 17.84 15.97 -32.45
N ARG A 523 17.18 14.83 -32.20
CA ARG A 523 17.57 13.90 -31.13
C ARG A 523 18.44 12.77 -31.68
N SER A 524 19.23 12.16 -30.82
CA SER A 524 19.95 10.91 -31.13
C SER A 524 19.07 9.71 -30.90
N PHE A 525 19.12 8.73 -31.80
CA PHE A 525 18.27 7.54 -31.74
C PHE A 525 19.07 6.31 -31.41
N TRP A 526 18.51 5.47 -30.54
CA TRP A 526 19.12 4.25 -30.01
C TRP A 526 18.15 3.08 -30.10
N LEU A 527 18.69 1.90 -30.33
CA LEU A 527 18.00 0.63 -30.15
C LEU A 527 18.41 0.01 -28.82
N PHE A 528 17.44 -0.44 -28.05
CA PHE A 528 17.62 -1.13 -26.80
C PHE A 528 16.86 -2.46 -26.82
N GLU A 529 17.58 -3.54 -26.57
CA GLU A 529 17.08 -4.92 -26.55
C GLU A 529 17.36 -5.50 -25.18
N PRO A 530 16.45 -5.34 -24.18
CA PRO A 530 16.70 -5.65 -22.77
C PRO A 530 17.01 -7.13 -22.50
N GLU A 531 16.61 -8.02 -23.42
CA GLU A 531 16.91 -9.46 -23.31
C GLU A 531 18.31 -9.82 -23.80
N GLU A 532 18.89 -9.03 -24.68
CA GLU A 532 20.22 -9.30 -25.23
C GLU A 532 21.31 -8.60 -24.44
N SER A 533 21.12 -7.32 -24.18
CA SER A 533 22.15 -6.50 -23.54
C SER A 533 21.54 -5.23 -22.95
N MET A 534 22.13 -4.76 -21.85
CA MET A 534 21.82 -3.44 -21.28
C MET A 534 22.50 -2.28 -22.04
N ALA A 535 23.11 -2.54 -23.18
CA ALA A 535 23.79 -1.54 -24.00
C ALA A 535 22.84 -0.91 -25.04
N PHE A 536 23.02 0.37 -25.29
CA PHE A 536 22.34 1.10 -26.35
C PHE A 536 23.14 1.00 -27.66
N LYS A 537 22.51 0.50 -28.72
CA LYS A 537 23.06 0.45 -30.08
C LYS A 537 22.58 1.68 -30.85
N PRO A 538 23.40 2.37 -31.68
CA PRO A 538 22.90 3.42 -32.57
C PRO A 538 21.77 2.86 -33.45
N TYR A 539 20.70 3.65 -33.62
CA TYR A 539 19.57 3.26 -34.48
C TYR A 539 19.74 3.80 -35.88
#